data_08534981988be2f05567856dd492b7e1
#
_entry.id   08534981988be2f05567856dd492b7e1
#
_cell.length_a   1.000
_cell.length_b   1.000
_cell.length_c   1.000
_cell.angle_alpha   90.00
_cell.angle_beta   90.00
_cell.angle_gamma   90.00
#
_symmetry.space_group_name_H-M   'P 1'
#
loop_
_entity.id
_entity.type
_entity.pdbx_description
1 polymer ?
#
loop_
_entity_poly.entity_id
_entity_poly.type
_entity_poly.pdbx_seq_one_letter_code
_entity_poly.pdbx_strand_id
1 'polypeptide(L)'
;MIPHPVPYLTWVKTLMPPVAHDLRPSGVPGRALPVSGSSVPDPTLSRRLAAAVADRHSTTADHVFLGLGTSGANVHALAALLQKGGELLCESPTYDPLWRTAAFLGAPVRFFERPPSARWAVDPLAVEARLSHTTRVVAITRLHNPTAAGTPEAVLEVLGEMAEAHDIYVLVDEVYLDFEPEAVPAFRVHPRLLTTGSLTKVYGLGWLRLGWILGDPELIRNAEQARDHSEVVLPDPPMALALANWDLLDGLCEEARARARQGARLAQQALGDLPGIDFRPDLGAPFGFLHFGGDDLALAERCAAEGAGVTPGSFFGAPGHLRIAWLGDPEATRTALSVLRGALLSRPA
;
A
#
# COMPACT_ATOMS: atom_id res chain seq x y z
N MET A 1 -15.30 -19.76 13.84
CA MET A 1 -15.50 -18.29 13.94
C MET A 1 -15.68 -17.75 12.53
N ILE A 2 -16.71 -16.97 12.25
CA ILE A 2 -16.87 -16.33 10.94
C ILE A 2 -15.94 -15.13 10.94
N PRO A 3 -15.03 -14.99 9.93
CA PRO A 3 -14.15 -13.82 9.85
C PRO A 3 -14.96 -12.53 9.78
N HIS A 4 -14.55 -11.52 10.54
CA HIS A 4 -15.16 -10.20 10.42
C HIS A 4 -14.86 -9.62 9.03
N PRO A 5 -15.84 -8.97 8.37
CA PRO A 5 -15.60 -8.33 7.09
C PRO A 5 -14.53 -7.25 7.24
N VAL A 6 -13.76 -7.02 6.19
CA VAL A 6 -12.88 -5.85 6.06
C VAL A 6 -13.73 -4.74 5.42
N PRO A 7 -14.17 -3.72 6.17
CA PRO A 7 -15.16 -2.74 5.69
C PRO A 7 -14.73 -2.05 4.39
N TYR A 8 -13.49 -1.61 4.31
CA TYR A 8 -12.93 -1.04 3.08
C TYR A 8 -13.06 -1.98 1.87
N LEU A 9 -12.65 -3.26 2.02
CA LEU A 9 -12.72 -4.22 0.91
C LEU A 9 -14.16 -4.62 0.58
N THR A 10 -15.04 -4.71 1.57
CA THR A 10 -16.47 -4.95 1.34
C THR A 10 -17.04 -3.80 0.52
N TRP A 11 -16.78 -2.57 0.92
CA TRP A 11 -17.20 -1.38 0.18
C TRP A 11 -16.69 -1.39 -1.27
N VAL A 12 -15.39 -1.59 -1.48
CA VAL A 12 -14.77 -1.64 -2.83
C VAL A 12 -15.38 -2.73 -3.72
N LYS A 13 -15.68 -3.92 -3.15
CA LYS A 13 -16.11 -5.07 -3.95
C LYS A 13 -17.61 -5.13 -4.20
N THR A 14 -18.43 -4.60 -3.28
CA THR A 14 -19.87 -4.87 -3.29
C THR A 14 -20.75 -3.64 -3.15
N LEU A 15 -20.30 -2.60 -2.47
CA LEU A 15 -21.11 -1.42 -2.14
C LEU A 15 -20.73 -0.18 -2.94
N MET A 16 -19.54 -0.19 -3.53
CA MET A 16 -19.03 0.94 -4.31
C MET A 16 -19.86 1.13 -5.59
N PRO A 17 -20.58 2.25 -5.74
CA PRO A 17 -21.38 2.47 -6.94
C PRO A 17 -20.47 2.61 -8.16
N PRO A 18 -20.89 2.14 -9.35
CA PRO A 18 -20.20 2.47 -10.59
C PRO A 18 -20.26 3.98 -10.83
N VAL A 19 -19.15 4.55 -11.26
CA VAL A 19 -19.03 5.98 -11.58
C VAL A 19 -18.33 6.16 -12.92
N ALA A 20 -18.62 7.28 -13.60
CA ALA A 20 -17.97 7.59 -14.88
C ALA A 20 -16.51 7.99 -14.72
N HIS A 21 -16.18 8.65 -13.61
CA HIS A 21 -14.86 9.23 -13.35
C HIS A 21 -14.38 8.84 -11.94
N ASP A 22 -13.34 8.01 -11.83
CA ASP A 22 -13.00 7.34 -10.59
C ASP A 22 -11.65 7.77 -10.02
N LEU A 23 -11.67 8.46 -8.88
CA LEU A 23 -10.48 8.85 -8.09
C LEU A 23 -10.19 7.90 -6.91
N ARG A 24 -10.87 6.74 -6.83
CA ARG A 24 -10.71 5.76 -5.72
C ARG A 24 -9.51 4.82 -5.91
N PRO A 25 -9.20 4.33 -7.14
CA PRO A 25 -8.09 3.41 -7.34
C PRO A 25 -6.73 4.09 -7.14
N SER A 26 -5.99 3.66 -6.12
CA SER A 26 -4.67 4.20 -5.74
C SER A 26 -3.48 3.57 -6.50
N GLY A 27 -3.73 2.89 -7.61
CA GLY A 27 -2.71 2.30 -8.47
C GLY A 27 -2.93 2.70 -9.92
N VAL A 28 -1.89 2.54 -10.74
CA VAL A 28 -1.98 2.70 -12.19
C VAL A 28 -3.06 1.76 -12.75
N PRO A 29 -3.92 2.22 -13.67
CA PRO A 29 -4.91 1.37 -14.32
C PRO A 29 -4.31 0.10 -14.91
N GLY A 30 -5.06 -1.00 -14.86
CA GLY A 30 -4.63 -2.28 -15.39
C GLY A 30 -4.28 -2.21 -16.87
N ARG A 31 -3.21 -2.86 -17.27
CA ARG A 31 -2.72 -2.89 -18.65
C ARG A 31 -2.49 -4.32 -19.13
N ALA A 32 -2.61 -4.53 -20.44
CA ALA A 32 -2.21 -5.77 -21.09
C ALA A 32 -0.69 -5.86 -21.22
N LEU A 33 -0.16 -7.06 -21.29
CA LEU A 33 1.25 -7.33 -21.58
C LEU A 33 1.42 -7.75 -23.05
N PRO A 34 2.48 -7.28 -23.74
CA PRO A 34 2.68 -7.54 -25.16
C PRO A 34 3.15 -8.98 -25.45
N VAL A 35 3.82 -9.64 -24.50
CA VAL A 35 4.38 -10.97 -24.67
C VAL A 35 3.57 -12.00 -23.92
N SER A 36 3.20 -13.09 -24.59
CA SER A 36 2.55 -14.25 -23.98
C SER A 36 3.55 -15.07 -23.18
N GLY A 37 3.12 -15.53 -22.00
CA GLY A 37 3.88 -16.50 -21.23
C GLY A 37 3.72 -17.93 -21.80
N SER A 38 4.62 -18.82 -21.43
CA SER A 38 4.51 -20.24 -21.74
C SER A 38 3.32 -20.87 -21.00
N SER A 39 2.60 -21.77 -21.66
CA SER A 39 1.59 -22.62 -21.04
C SER A 39 2.12 -23.99 -20.57
N VAL A 40 3.41 -24.22 -20.76
CA VAL A 40 4.07 -25.47 -20.32
C VAL A 40 4.53 -25.30 -18.87
N PRO A 41 4.25 -26.25 -17.97
CA PRO A 41 4.75 -26.21 -16.60
C PRO A 41 6.28 -26.07 -16.56
N ASP A 42 6.78 -25.15 -15.76
CA ASP A 42 8.22 -24.93 -15.58
C ASP A 42 8.55 -24.81 -14.07
N PRO A 43 9.09 -25.86 -13.45
CA PRO A 43 9.40 -25.88 -12.02
C PRO A 43 10.48 -24.87 -11.61
N THR A 44 11.10 -24.18 -12.57
CA THR A 44 12.13 -23.17 -12.28
C THR A 44 11.56 -21.74 -12.15
N LEU A 45 10.29 -21.50 -12.51
CA LEU A 45 9.69 -20.17 -12.58
C LEU A 45 9.75 -19.41 -11.26
N SER A 46 9.39 -20.05 -10.14
CA SER A 46 9.44 -19.42 -8.83
C SER A 46 10.87 -18.95 -8.49
N ARG A 47 11.87 -19.82 -8.70
CA ARG A 47 13.28 -19.48 -8.45
C ARG A 47 13.76 -18.37 -9.37
N ARG A 48 13.39 -18.40 -10.66
CA ARG A 48 13.76 -17.37 -11.64
C ARG A 48 13.11 -16.02 -11.29
N LEU A 49 11.84 -16.02 -10.87
CA LEU A 49 11.16 -14.79 -10.47
C LEU A 49 11.76 -14.25 -9.17
N ALA A 50 12.07 -15.09 -8.18
CA ALA A 50 12.76 -14.67 -6.97
C ALA A 50 14.12 -14.04 -7.28
N ALA A 51 14.90 -14.64 -8.21
CA ALA A 51 16.16 -14.06 -8.66
C ALA A 51 15.96 -12.70 -9.36
N ALA A 52 14.96 -12.56 -10.24
CA ALA A 52 14.67 -11.30 -10.92
C ALA A 52 14.23 -10.20 -9.93
N VAL A 53 13.43 -10.53 -8.90
CA VAL A 53 13.09 -9.60 -7.82
C VAL A 53 14.33 -9.24 -7.01
N ALA A 54 15.17 -10.20 -6.67
CA ALA A 54 16.41 -9.98 -5.93
C ALA A 54 17.36 -9.04 -6.67
N ASP A 55 17.59 -9.27 -7.96
CA ASP A 55 18.43 -8.43 -8.82
C ASP A 55 17.91 -6.98 -8.86
N ARG A 56 16.59 -6.80 -9.02
CA ARG A 56 15.95 -5.48 -9.02
C ARG A 56 16.15 -4.71 -7.72
N HIS A 57 16.22 -5.42 -6.59
CA HIS A 57 16.41 -4.82 -5.28
C HIS A 57 17.85 -4.93 -4.74
N SER A 58 18.81 -5.33 -5.59
CA SER A 58 20.24 -5.47 -5.28
C SER A 58 20.50 -6.35 -4.06
N THR A 59 19.89 -7.56 -4.05
CA THR A 59 20.02 -8.57 -3.00
C THR A 59 20.13 -9.97 -3.63
N THR A 60 19.99 -11.02 -2.84
CA THR A 60 20.03 -12.42 -3.27
C THR A 60 18.67 -13.10 -3.04
N ALA A 61 18.41 -14.19 -3.76
CA ALA A 61 17.09 -14.84 -3.79
C ALA A 61 16.65 -15.41 -2.43
N ASP A 62 17.56 -15.68 -1.50
CA ASP A 62 17.27 -16.12 -0.13
C ASP A 62 16.66 -15.02 0.76
N HIS A 63 16.75 -13.76 0.33
CA HIS A 63 16.05 -12.63 0.91
C HIS A 63 14.66 -12.38 0.33
N VAL A 64 14.18 -13.22 -0.59
CA VAL A 64 12.92 -13.00 -1.34
C VAL A 64 11.91 -14.10 -1.07
N PHE A 65 10.76 -13.75 -0.53
CA PHE A 65 9.55 -14.58 -0.55
C PHE A 65 8.59 -14.06 -1.63
N LEU A 66 8.03 -14.94 -2.43
CA LEU A 66 7.01 -14.60 -3.43
C LEU A 66 5.61 -14.92 -2.90
N GLY A 67 4.64 -14.03 -3.11
CA GLY A 67 3.25 -14.19 -2.65
C GLY A 67 2.20 -13.71 -3.66
N LEU A 68 0.93 -13.99 -3.41
CA LEU A 68 -0.20 -13.56 -4.23
C LEU A 68 -0.50 -12.05 -4.06
N GLY A 69 0.34 -11.22 -4.64
CA GLY A 69 0.35 -9.76 -4.47
C GLY A 69 0.83 -9.36 -3.07
N THR A 70 0.90 -8.06 -2.79
CA THR A 70 1.27 -7.55 -1.46
C THR A 70 0.36 -8.10 -0.36
N SER A 71 -0.93 -8.31 -0.64
CA SER A 71 -1.86 -8.85 0.36
C SER A 71 -1.48 -10.27 0.81
N GLY A 72 -1.12 -11.16 -0.13
CA GLY A 72 -0.60 -12.50 0.21
C GLY A 72 0.74 -12.42 0.93
N ALA A 73 1.64 -11.55 0.47
CA ALA A 73 2.93 -11.31 1.14
C ALA A 73 2.74 -10.86 2.60
N ASN A 74 1.87 -9.87 2.84
CA ASN A 74 1.55 -9.40 4.20
C ASN A 74 0.94 -10.49 5.09
N VAL A 75 0.08 -11.37 4.54
CA VAL A 75 -0.47 -12.51 5.30
C VAL A 75 0.64 -13.42 5.79
N HIS A 76 1.58 -13.80 4.91
CA HIS A 76 2.65 -14.73 5.25
C HIS A 76 3.73 -14.08 6.14
N ALA A 77 4.04 -12.78 5.93
CA ALA A 77 4.93 -12.03 6.82
C ALA A 77 4.35 -11.99 8.25
N LEU A 78 3.09 -11.62 8.39
CA LEU A 78 2.43 -11.55 9.69
C LEU A 78 2.25 -12.94 10.31
N ALA A 79 1.95 -13.97 9.52
CA ALA A 79 1.88 -15.35 10.03
C ALA A 79 3.23 -15.82 10.56
N ALA A 80 4.34 -15.50 9.88
CA ALA A 80 5.69 -15.83 10.33
C ALA A 80 6.08 -15.08 11.63
N LEU A 81 5.70 -13.80 11.74
CA LEU A 81 6.08 -12.93 12.86
C LEU A 81 5.21 -13.11 14.11
N LEU A 82 3.91 -13.39 13.93
CA LEU A 82 2.93 -13.43 15.01
C LEU A 82 2.74 -14.85 15.61
N GLN A 83 3.53 -15.82 15.16
CA GLN A 83 3.58 -17.13 15.82
C GLN A 83 3.86 -16.94 17.33
N LYS A 84 3.28 -17.80 18.16
CA LYS A 84 3.46 -17.78 19.63
C LYS A 84 2.72 -16.63 20.36
N GLY A 85 1.64 -16.09 19.79
CA GLY A 85 0.76 -15.17 20.51
C GLY A 85 1.29 -13.73 20.60
N GLY A 86 2.07 -13.32 19.60
CA GLY A 86 2.57 -11.95 19.48
C GLY A 86 1.47 -10.93 19.15
N GLU A 87 1.73 -9.67 19.47
CA GLU A 87 0.89 -8.50 19.19
C GLU A 87 1.43 -7.73 17.98
N LEU A 88 0.50 -7.22 17.16
CA LEU A 88 0.79 -6.21 16.14
C LEU A 88 0.60 -4.80 16.72
N LEU A 89 1.61 -3.93 16.58
CA LEU A 89 1.47 -2.49 16.76
C LEU A 89 1.41 -1.85 15.35
N CYS A 90 0.28 -1.25 14.98
CA CYS A 90 0.04 -0.69 13.66
C CYS A 90 -0.10 0.84 13.70
N GLU A 91 0.28 1.50 12.63
CA GLU A 91 0.03 2.95 12.47
C GLU A 91 -1.47 3.26 12.37
N SER A 92 -1.86 4.48 12.75
CA SER A 92 -3.22 5.03 12.57
C SER A 92 -3.11 6.51 12.16
N PRO A 93 -3.87 6.97 11.14
CA PRO A 93 -4.75 6.18 10.25
C PRO A 93 -3.96 5.21 9.37
N THR A 94 -4.61 4.17 8.80
CA THR A 94 -3.93 3.20 7.96
C THR A 94 -4.86 2.44 7.00
N TYR A 95 -4.25 1.69 6.11
CA TYR A 95 -4.92 0.75 5.22
C TYR A 95 -5.49 -0.44 6.00
N ASP A 96 -6.80 -0.52 6.09
CA ASP A 96 -7.56 -1.47 6.91
C ASP A 96 -7.09 -2.94 6.80
N PRO A 97 -6.83 -3.51 5.59
CA PRO A 97 -6.35 -4.88 5.47
C PRO A 97 -5.03 -5.19 6.18
N LEU A 98 -4.15 -4.20 6.38
CA LEU A 98 -2.85 -4.43 7.02
C LEU A 98 -3.01 -4.96 8.45
N TRP A 99 -3.80 -4.29 9.29
CA TRP A 99 -4.01 -4.69 10.67
C TRP A 99 -5.08 -5.78 10.83
N ARG A 100 -6.09 -5.80 9.93
CA ARG A 100 -7.13 -6.83 9.98
C ARG A 100 -6.61 -8.22 9.64
N THR A 101 -5.56 -8.31 8.87
CA THR A 101 -4.85 -9.57 8.63
C THR A 101 -4.30 -10.16 9.93
N ALA A 102 -3.65 -9.35 10.78
CA ALA A 102 -3.17 -9.80 12.09
C ALA A 102 -4.33 -10.24 13.00
N ALA A 103 -5.41 -9.46 13.04
CA ALA A 103 -6.61 -9.81 13.80
C ALA A 103 -7.26 -11.11 13.29
N PHE A 104 -7.28 -11.34 11.97
CA PHE A 104 -7.74 -12.59 11.36
C PHE A 104 -6.87 -13.79 11.76
N LEU A 105 -5.57 -13.59 11.90
CA LEU A 105 -4.62 -14.60 12.41
C LEU A 105 -4.74 -14.83 13.93
N GLY A 106 -5.63 -14.09 14.59
CA GLY A 106 -5.87 -14.22 16.05
C GLY A 106 -4.93 -13.40 16.92
N ALA A 107 -4.12 -12.52 16.33
CA ALA A 107 -3.21 -11.67 17.08
C ALA A 107 -3.92 -10.41 17.62
N PRO A 108 -3.61 -9.97 18.86
CA PRO A 108 -3.99 -8.67 19.36
C PRO A 108 -3.40 -7.56 18.47
N VAL A 109 -4.16 -6.47 18.29
CA VAL A 109 -3.72 -5.30 17.52
C VAL A 109 -3.84 -4.07 18.39
N ARG A 110 -2.77 -3.28 18.43
CA ARG A 110 -2.72 -1.96 19.02
C ARG A 110 -2.29 -0.93 17.98
N PHE A 111 -2.50 0.36 18.27
CA PHE A 111 -2.19 1.43 17.35
C PHE A 111 -1.30 2.50 17.98
N PHE A 112 -0.46 3.09 17.15
CA PHE A 112 0.20 4.37 17.40
C PHE A 112 -0.28 5.41 16.39
N GLU A 113 -0.31 6.67 16.81
CA GLU A 113 -0.87 7.73 15.99
C GLU A 113 0.19 8.37 15.09
N ARG A 114 -0.23 8.67 13.85
CA ARG A 114 0.46 9.59 12.94
C ARG A 114 -0.39 10.86 12.85
N PRO A 115 -0.13 11.90 13.65
CA PRO A 115 -1.03 13.03 13.74
C PRO A 115 -0.90 13.99 12.55
N PRO A 116 -2.00 14.64 12.10
CA PRO A 116 -1.97 15.63 11.04
C PRO A 116 -1.09 16.83 11.37
N SER A 117 -0.97 17.20 12.65
CA SER A 117 -0.07 18.27 13.13
C SER A 117 1.41 17.99 12.84
N ALA A 118 1.81 16.73 12.77
CA ALA A 118 3.14 16.29 12.35
C ALA A 118 3.19 15.93 10.85
N ARG A 119 2.22 16.35 10.05
CA ARG A 119 2.08 16.00 8.62
C ARG A 119 2.11 14.49 8.38
N TRP A 120 1.53 13.74 9.29
CA TRP A 120 1.45 12.29 9.24
C TRP A 120 2.82 11.58 9.26
N ALA A 121 3.87 12.24 9.73
CA ALA A 121 5.19 11.63 9.88
C ALA A 121 5.16 10.51 10.92
N VAL A 122 6.01 9.50 10.74
CA VAL A 122 6.29 8.50 11.79
C VAL A 122 7.23 9.13 12.80
N ASP A 123 6.85 9.08 14.08
CA ASP A 123 7.71 9.44 15.19
C ASP A 123 8.17 8.15 15.90
N PRO A 124 9.45 7.75 15.78
CA PRO A 124 9.98 6.56 16.44
C PRO A 124 9.78 6.54 17.95
N LEU A 125 9.83 7.69 18.62
CA LEU A 125 9.60 7.78 20.07
C LEU A 125 8.14 7.47 20.42
N ALA A 126 7.19 7.93 19.59
CA ALA A 126 5.78 7.59 19.75
C ALA A 126 5.51 6.11 19.50
N VAL A 127 6.23 5.48 18.56
CA VAL A 127 6.18 4.03 18.33
C VAL A 127 6.71 3.29 19.55
N GLU A 128 7.91 3.62 20.01
CA GLU A 128 8.57 2.95 21.14
C GLU A 128 7.73 3.04 22.43
N ALA A 129 7.14 4.19 22.71
CA ALA A 129 6.26 4.41 23.87
C ALA A 129 4.99 3.53 23.84
N ARG A 130 4.64 2.97 22.70
CA ARG A 130 3.49 2.06 22.51
C ARG A 130 3.86 0.59 22.48
N LEU A 131 5.14 0.23 22.48
CA LEU A 131 5.56 -1.17 22.56
C LEU A 131 5.07 -1.81 23.87
N SER A 132 4.79 -3.09 23.81
CA SER A 132 4.50 -3.94 24.97
C SER A 132 5.42 -5.15 24.96
N HIS A 133 5.47 -5.90 26.06
CA HIS A 133 6.24 -7.14 26.13
C HIS A 133 5.74 -8.24 25.18
N THR A 134 4.52 -8.09 24.65
CA THR A 134 3.94 -9.02 23.66
C THR A 134 4.08 -8.51 22.23
N THR A 135 4.48 -7.26 21.98
CA THR A 135 4.70 -6.76 20.63
C THR A 135 5.76 -7.60 19.94
N ARG A 136 5.49 -8.06 18.71
CA ARG A 136 6.43 -8.82 17.85
C ARG A 136 6.66 -8.13 16.52
N VAL A 137 5.70 -7.33 16.09
CA VAL A 137 5.81 -6.59 14.83
C VAL A 137 5.16 -5.21 14.94
N VAL A 138 5.85 -4.22 14.40
CA VAL A 138 5.30 -2.90 14.09
C VAL A 138 4.99 -2.88 12.60
N ALA A 139 3.83 -2.38 12.17
CA ALA A 139 3.50 -2.26 10.75
C ALA A 139 3.23 -0.82 10.35
N ILE A 140 3.88 -0.39 9.27
CA ILE A 140 3.70 0.92 8.64
C ILE A 140 3.56 0.76 7.12
N THR A 141 3.02 1.77 6.45
CA THR A 141 3.01 1.88 4.99
C THR A 141 3.94 3.01 4.51
N ARG A 142 4.64 2.80 3.40
CA ARG A 142 5.50 3.79 2.74
C ARG A 142 5.30 3.71 1.21
N LEU A 143 4.90 4.78 0.50
CA LEU A 143 4.26 5.99 1.01
C LEU A 143 3.05 5.66 1.90
N HIS A 144 2.83 6.49 2.91
CA HIS A 144 1.72 6.25 3.85
C HIS A 144 0.36 6.23 3.16
N ASN A 145 -0.40 5.14 3.31
CA ASN A 145 -1.76 5.05 2.80
C ASN A 145 -2.76 5.24 3.96
N PRO A 146 -3.43 6.41 4.04
CA PRO A 146 -3.98 7.18 2.91
C PRO A 146 -3.33 8.53 2.58
N THR A 147 -2.29 9.00 3.27
CA THR A 147 -1.89 10.41 3.22
C THR A 147 -0.80 10.73 2.19
N ALA A 148 -0.12 9.71 1.68
CA ALA A 148 1.07 9.79 0.85
C ALA A 148 2.31 10.39 1.55
N ALA A 149 2.28 10.55 2.89
CA ALA A 149 3.46 10.99 3.63
C ALA A 149 4.61 9.98 3.47
N GLY A 150 5.79 10.48 3.12
CA GLY A 150 7.01 9.69 3.05
C GLY A 150 7.53 9.31 4.45
N THR A 151 8.42 8.34 4.51
CA THR A 151 9.18 7.99 5.71
C THR A 151 10.66 8.06 5.35
N PRO A 152 11.41 9.07 5.81
CA PRO A 152 12.83 9.23 5.51
C PRO A 152 13.67 8.03 5.97
N GLU A 153 14.77 7.77 5.26
CA GLU A 153 15.69 6.66 5.57
C GLU A 153 16.21 6.75 7.01
N ALA A 154 16.59 7.95 7.48
CA ALA A 154 17.02 8.16 8.86
C ALA A 154 15.95 7.78 9.91
N VAL A 155 14.67 7.90 9.59
CA VAL A 155 13.58 7.43 10.47
C VAL A 155 13.50 5.90 10.43
N LEU A 156 13.71 5.29 9.27
CA LEU A 156 13.76 3.83 9.14
C LEU A 156 14.96 3.24 9.91
N GLU A 157 16.13 3.89 9.88
CA GLU A 157 17.31 3.50 10.68
C GLU A 157 16.96 3.43 12.16
N VAL A 158 16.37 4.52 12.71
CA VAL A 158 15.98 4.58 14.13
C VAL A 158 14.91 3.50 14.46
N LEU A 159 13.94 3.25 13.56
CA LEU A 159 12.96 2.18 13.74
C LEU A 159 13.63 0.80 13.71
N GLY A 160 14.65 0.61 12.90
CA GLY A 160 15.42 -0.63 12.83
C GLY A 160 16.22 -0.88 14.11
N GLU A 161 16.92 0.13 14.62
CA GLU A 161 17.66 0.08 15.89
C GLU A 161 16.73 -0.21 17.07
N MET A 162 15.58 0.47 17.12
CA MET A 162 14.54 0.21 18.10
C MET A 162 14.05 -1.25 18.01
N ALA A 163 13.79 -1.75 16.82
CA ALA A 163 13.31 -3.10 16.60
C ALA A 163 14.34 -4.15 17.04
N GLU A 164 15.62 -3.91 16.83
CA GLU A 164 16.70 -4.77 17.32
C GLU A 164 16.79 -4.77 18.85
N ALA A 165 16.73 -3.58 19.46
CA ALA A 165 16.78 -3.44 20.93
C ALA A 165 15.63 -4.16 21.65
N HIS A 166 14.45 -4.24 21.02
CA HIS A 166 13.25 -4.88 21.57
C HIS A 166 13.00 -6.30 21.05
N ASP A 167 13.88 -6.86 20.24
CA ASP A 167 13.74 -8.18 19.58
C ASP A 167 12.42 -8.33 18.82
N ILE A 168 12.06 -7.33 18.02
CA ILE A 168 10.87 -7.28 17.17
C ILE A 168 11.25 -7.01 15.70
N TYR A 169 10.27 -6.98 14.81
CA TYR A 169 10.44 -6.58 13.43
C TYR A 169 9.55 -5.39 13.06
N VAL A 170 9.94 -4.63 12.05
CA VAL A 170 9.09 -3.61 11.42
C VAL A 170 8.72 -4.08 10.02
N LEU A 171 7.44 -4.29 9.77
CA LEU A 171 6.89 -4.57 8.44
C LEU A 171 6.56 -3.23 7.76
N VAL A 172 7.24 -2.93 6.68
CA VAL A 172 7.03 -1.74 5.87
C VAL A 172 6.35 -2.14 4.57
N ASP A 173 5.05 -1.81 4.42
CA ASP A 173 4.35 -2.02 3.15
C ASP A 173 4.78 -0.92 2.18
N GLU A 174 5.67 -1.28 1.26
CA GLU A 174 6.31 -0.40 0.27
C GLU A 174 5.74 -0.58 -1.14
N VAL A 175 4.48 -0.97 -1.27
CA VAL A 175 3.83 -1.17 -2.58
C VAL A 175 3.82 0.08 -3.47
N TYR A 176 4.09 1.26 -2.91
CA TYR A 176 4.20 2.54 -3.61
C TYR A 176 5.64 3.06 -3.73
N LEU A 177 6.65 2.31 -3.25
CA LEU A 177 8.04 2.77 -3.17
C LEU A 177 8.57 3.32 -4.50
N ASP A 178 8.28 2.64 -5.60
CA ASP A 178 8.78 3.01 -6.92
C ASP A 178 8.21 4.34 -7.48
N PHE A 179 7.28 5.01 -6.78
CA PHE A 179 6.96 6.42 -7.04
C PHE A 179 8.05 7.37 -6.55
N GLU A 180 8.90 6.94 -5.59
CA GLU A 180 10.07 7.68 -5.09
C GLU A 180 11.34 7.18 -5.80
N PRO A 181 11.92 7.91 -6.77
CA PRO A 181 12.97 7.38 -7.67
C PRO A 181 14.24 6.90 -6.97
N GLU A 182 14.60 7.53 -5.85
CA GLU A 182 15.86 7.29 -5.15
C GLU A 182 15.65 6.58 -3.80
N ALA A 183 14.44 6.10 -3.54
CA ALA A 183 14.14 5.47 -2.27
C ALA A 183 14.85 4.13 -2.12
N VAL A 184 15.54 3.96 -1.00
CA VAL A 184 16.12 2.68 -0.60
C VAL A 184 15.03 1.86 0.09
N PRO A 185 14.78 0.60 -0.33
CA PRO A 185 13.83 -0.28 0.36
C PRO A 185 14.21 -0.50 1.82
N ALA A 186 13.22 -0.53 2.70
CA ALA A 186 13.44 -0.58 4.15
C ALA A 186 14.33 -1.75 4.59
N PHE A 187 14.18 -2.94 4.01
CA PHE A 187 15.01 -4.11 4.36
C PHE A 187 16.52 -3.90 4.12
N ARG A 188 16.91 -2.96 3.28
CA ARG A 188 18.31 -2.60 3.03
C ARG A 188 18.85 -1.58 4.03
N VAL A 189 17.95 -0.87 4.71
CA VAL A 189 18.32 0.12 5.73
C VAL A 189 18.72 -0.59 7.03
N HIS A 190 17.94 -1.61 7.43
CA HIS A 190 18.24 -2.34 8.66
C HIS A 190 17.72 -3.79 8.58
N PRO A 191 18.44 -4.82 9.12
CA PRO A 191 18.01 -6.23 9.07
C PRO A 191 16.67 -6.54 9.75
N ARG A 192 16.25 -5.72 10.72
CA ARG A 192 14.94 -5.86 11.39
C ARG A 192 13.78 -5.25 10.64
N LEU A 193 14.03 -4.62 9.49
CA LEU A 193 13.00 -4.07 8.62
C LEU A 193 12.67 -5.04 7.49
N LEU A 194 11.40 -5.20 7.21
CA LEU A 194 10.88 -6.01 6.11
C LEU A 194 10.19 -5.10 5.11
N THR A 195 10.45 -5.32 3.85
CA THR A 195 9.75 -4.65 2.74
C THR A 195 8.73 -5.58 2.14
N THR A 196 7.49 -5.13 1.94
CA THR A 196 6.56 -5.83 1.05
C THR A 196 6.26 -4.99 -0.18
N GLY A 197 6.20 -5.64 -1.34
CA GLY A 197 5.98 -5.00 -2.62
C GLY A 197 5.18 -5.85 -3.59
N SER A 198 4.84 -5.30 -4.76
CA SER A 198 4.16 -6.06 -5.82
C SER A 198 4.16 -5.34 -7.16
N LEU A 199 3.79 -6.07 -8.21
CA LEU A 199 3.54 -5.51 -9.55
C LEU A 199 2.19 -4.77 -9.65
N THR A 200 1.48 -4.51 -8.54
CA THR A 200 0.09 -4.04 -8.56
C THR A 200 -0.03 -2.53 -8.79
N LYS A 201 0.62 -1.71 -7.97
CA LYS A 201 0.26 -0.29 -7.84
C LYS A 201 0.97 0.62 -8.83
N VAL A 202 2.26 0.41 -8.99
CA VAL A 202 3.10 1.24 -9.87
C VAL A 202 3.00 0.75 -11.31
N TYR A 203 3.01 -0.55 -11.53
CA TYR A 203 3.14 -1.14 -12.86
C TYR A 203 1.82 -1.39 -13.60
N GLY A 204 0.67 -1.32 -12.90
CA GLY A 204 -0.64 -1.64 -13.47
C GLY A 204 -0.82 -3.13 -13.79
N LEU A 205 -0.04 -4.00 -13.17
CA LEU A 205 -0.05 -5.46 -13.37
C LEU A 205 -0.70 -6.22 -12.22
N GLY A 206 -1.63 -5.56 -11.53
CA GLY A 206 -2.31 -6.15 -10.36
C GLY A 206 -3.08 -7.43 -10.63
N TRP A 207 -3.49 -7.67 -11.87
CA TRP A 207 -4.18 -8.89 -12.29
C TRP A 207 -3.27 -10.13 -12.29
N LEU A 208 -1.93 -9.96 -12.37
CA LEU A 208 -0.96 -11.06 -12.23
C LEU A 208 -0.94 -11.64 -10.80
N ARG A 209 -1.36 -10.87 -9.82
CA ARG A 209 -1.32 -11.27 -8.40
C ARG A 209 0.07 -11.69 -7.92
N LEU A 210 1.11 -10.98 -8.35
CA LEU A 210 2.49 -11.20 -7.92
C LEU A 210 2.94 -10.10 -6.96
N GLY A 211 3.49 -10.50 -5.82
CA GLY A 211 4.10 -9.66 -4.80
C GLY A 211 5.20 -10.41 -4.06
N TRP A 212 5.86 -9.76 -3.16
CA TRP A 212 7.02 -10.29 -2.44
C TRP A 212 7.18 -9.70 -1.04
N ILE A 213 7.91 -10.42 -0.21
CA ILE A 213 8.58 -9.91 0.99
C ILE A 213 10.07 -9.88 0.68
N LEU A 214 10.75 -8.82 1.11
CA LEU A 214 12.20 -8.73 1.16
C LEU A 214 12.62 -8.58 2.63
N GLY A 215 13.58 -9.36 3.08
CA GLY A 215 13.99 -9.31 4.48
C GLY A 215 15.01 -10.37 4.86
N ASP A 216 15.12 -10.60 6.15
CA ASP A 216 16.03 -11.58 6.73
C ASP A 216 15.74 -13.01 6.20
N PRO A 217 16.76 -13.79 5.79
CA PRO A 217 16.58 -15.14 5.23
C PRO A 217 15.88 -16.13 6.18
N GLU A 218 16.02 -15.99 7.48
CA GLU A 218 15.31 -16.84 8.43
C GLU A 218 13.81 -16.55 8.40
N LEU A 219 13.45 -15.28 8.37
CA LEU A 219 12.05 -14.88 8.25
C LEU A 219 11.45 -15.31 6.90
N ILE A 220 12.20 -15.20 5.81
CA ILE A 220 11.76 -15.68 4.49
C ILE A 220 11.44 -17.17 4.54
N ARG A 221 12.29 -17.99 5.15
CA ARG A 221 12.01 -19.43 5.36
C ARG A 221 10.76 -19.66 6.21
N ASN A 222 10.56 -18.87 7.25
CA ASN A 222 9.35 -18.97 8.09
C ASN A 222 8.07 -18.58 7.32
N ALA A 223 8.16 -17.58 6.44
CA ALA A 223 7.04 -17.19 5.55
C ALA A 223 6.74 -18.30 4.53
N GLU A 224 7.76 -18.98 4.00
CA GLU A 224 7.58 -20.16 3.12
C GLU A 224 6.89 -21.31 3.85
N GLN A 225 7.28 -21.61 5.08
CA GLN A 225 6.60 -22.62 5.89
C GLN A 225 5.14 -22.23 6.19
N ALA A 226 4.87 -20.94 6.43
CA ALA A 226 3.50 -20.46 6.59
C ALA A 226 2.67 -20.65 5.30
N ARG A 227 3.27 -20.45 4.11
CA ARG A 227 2.61 -20.68 2.82
C ARG A 227 2.22 -22.14 2.59
N ASP A 228 2.98 -23.09 3.10
CA ASP A 228 2.66 -24.54 2.99
C ASP A 228 1.32 -24.91 3.64
N HIS A 229 0.80 -24.05 4.55
CA HIS A 229 -0.52 -24.21 5.16
C HIS A 229 -1.65 -23.57 4.36
N SER A 230 -1.40 -22.94 3.21
CA SER A 230 -2.39 -22.21 2.42
C SER A 230 -2.25 -22.45 0.92
N GLU A 231 -1.33 -21.78 0.26
CA GLU A 231 -1.20 -21.74 -1.21
C GLU A 231 -0.28 -22.82 -1.76
N VAL A 232 0.62 -23.37 -0.94
CA VAL A 232 1.68 -24.35 -1.26
C VAL A 232 2.64 -23.81 -2.32
N VAL A 233 2.16 -23.48 -3.52
CA VAL A 233 2.93 -22.93 -4.64
C VAL A 233 2.15 -21.82 -5.34
N LEU A 234 2.88 -20.89 -5.98
CA LEU A 234 2.25 -19.91 -6.86
C LEU A 234 1.93 -20.51 -8.24
N PRO A 235 0.89 -20.03 -8.93
CA PRO A 235 0.56 -20.48 -10.27
C PRO A 235 1.63 -20.06 -11.29
N ASP A 236 2.02 -20.98 -12.18
CA ASP A 236 3.04 -20.75 -13.22
C ASP A 236 2.71 -19.63 -14.22
N PRO A 237 1.47 -19.51 -14.76
CA PRO A 237 1.19 -18.53 -15.83
C PRO A 237 1.49 -17.08 -15.48
N PRO A 238 1.11 -16.55 -14.32
CA PRO A 238 1.49 -15.18 -13.91
C PRO A 238 3.00 -14.98 -13.81
N MET A 239 3.75 -15.96 -13.28
CA MET A 239 5.20 -15.89 -13.15
C MET A 239 5.89 -15.89 -14.52
N ALA A 240 5.44 -16.74 -15.44
CA ALA A 240 5.95 -16.79 -16.81
C ALA A 240 5.69 -15.49 -17.56
N LEU A 241 4.47 -14.91 -17.41
CA LEU A 241 4.12 -13.62 -18.02
C LEU A 241 4.95 -12.47 -17.45
N ALA A 242 5.15 -12.42 -16.14
CA ALA A 242 5.98 -11.39 -15.51
C ALA A 242 7.43 -11.47 -16.00
N LEU A 243 8.03 -12.64 -16.01
CA LEU A 243 9.40 -12.86 -16.47
C LEU A 243 9.58 -12.50 -17.94
N ALA A 244 8.64 -12.87 -18.81
CA ALA A 244 8.69 -12.56 -20.24
C ALA A 244 8.60 -11.05 -20.54
N ASN A 245 8.15 -10.24 -19.59
CA ASN A 245 7.96 -8.80 -19.75
C ASN A 245 8.74 -7.99 -18.67
N TRP A 246 9.73 -8.62 -18.01
CA TRP A 246 10.41 -8.02 -16.86
C TRP A 246 11.15 -6.72 -17.22
N ASP A 247 11.74 -6.68 -18.41
CA ASP A 247 12.48 -5.52 -18.93
C ASP A 247 11.61 -4.28 -19.17
N LEU A 248 10.29 -4.42 -19.19
CA LEU A 248 9.37 -3.31 -19.34
C LEU A 248 9.17 -2.51 -18.04
N LEU A 249 9.50 -3.09 -16.88
CA LEU A 249 9.15 -2.52 -15.57
C LEU A 249 9.69 -1.11 -15.36
N ASP A 250 10.89 -0.81 -15.81
CA ASP A 250 11.48 0.52 -15.64
C ASP A 250 10.71 1.58 -16.43
N GLY A 251 10.37 1.27 -17.68
CA GLY A 251 9.53 2.15 -18.49
C GLY A 251 8.13 2.36 -17.90
N LEU A 252 7.53 1.30 -17.35
CA LEU A 252 6.24 1.37 -16.67
C LEU A 252 6.31 2.25 -15.42
N CYS A 253 7.41 2.17 -14.68
CA CYS A 253 7.67 2.96 -13.49
C CYS A 253 7.77 4.46 -13.83
N GLU A 254 8.54 4.82 -14.87
CA GLU A 254 8.66 6.20 -15.33
C GLU A 254 7.32 6.77 -15.83
N GLU A 255 6.53 5.97 -16.53
CA GLU A 255 5.17 6.35 -16.93
C GLU A 255 4.27 6.61 -15.71
N ALA A 256 4.34 5.73 -14.69
CA ALA A 256 3.58 5.89 -13.46
C ALA A 256 3.96 7.18 -12.71
N ARG A 257 5.24 7.49 -12.60
CA ARG A 257 5.76 8.74 -12.01
C ARG A 257 5.30 9.96 -12.78
N ALA A 258 5.31 9.91 -14.13
CA ALA A 258 4.81 11.01 -14.97
C ALA A 258 3.30 11.24 -14.73
N ARG A 259 2.50 10.17 -14.66
CA ARG A 259 1.07 10.23 -14.34
C ARG A 259 0.82 10.82 -12.96
N ALA A 260 1.58 10.40 -11.94
CA ALA A 260 1.47 10.92 -10.59
C ALA A 260 1.72 12.43 -10.56
N ARG A 261 2.80 12.90 -11.19
CA ARG A 261 3.11 14.34 -11.30
C ARG A 261 2.02 15.14 -12.02
N GLN A 262 1.49 14.61 -13.12
CA GLN A 262 0.42 15.27 -13.86
C GLN A 262 -0.87 15.34 -13.03
N GLY A 263 -1.31 14.23 -12.45
CA GLY A 263 -2.52 14.16 -11.66
C GLY A 263 -2.46 15.00 -10.38
N ALA A 264 -1.32 15.03 -9.69
CA ALA A 264 -1.12 15.88 -8.51
C ALA A 264 -1.27 17.37 -8.85
N ARG A 265 -0.75 17.82 -10.01
CA ARG A 265 -0.96 19.21 -10.50
C ARG A 265 -2.43 19.50 -10.78
N LEU A 266 -3.16 18.58 -11.41
CA LEU A 266 -4.60 18.72 -11.63
C LEU A 266 -5.36 18.84 -10.30
N ALA A 267 -5.03 17.98 -9.33
CA ALA A 267 -5.63 18.02 -8.00
C ALA A 267 -5.31 19.33 -7.26
N GLN A 268 -4.07 19.80 -7.31
CA GLN A 268 -3.66 21.08 -6.72
C GLN A 268 -4.40 22.25 -7.36
N GLN A 269 -4.55 22.27 -8.69
CA GLN A 269 -5.27 23.31 -9.42
C GLN A 269 -6.77 23.31 -9.09
N ALA A 270 -7.36 22.13 -8.94
CA ALA A 270 -8.80 22.02 -8.68
C ALA A 270 -9.19 22.30 -7.23
N LEU A 271 -8.35 21.95 -6.26
CA LEU A 271 -8.72 21.91 -4.84
C LEU A 271 -7.86 22.81 -3.94
N GLY A 272 -6.72 23.31 -4.42
CA GLY A 272 -5.76 24.04 -3.60
C GLY A 272 -6.18 25.44 -3.16
N ASP A 273 -7.22 26.02 -3.76
CA ASP A 273 -7.77 27.35 -3.45
C ASP A 273 -9.12 27.32 -2.71
N LEU A 274 -9.57 26.12 -2.30
CA LEU A 274 -10.86 25.96 -1.64
C LEU A 274 -10.85 26.59 -0.24
N PRO A 275 -11.84 27.45 0.11
CA PRO A 275 -11.92 28.06 1.42
C PRO A 275 -12.02 27.03 2.54
N GLY A 276 -11.17 27.16 3.57
CA GLY A 276 -11.17 26.29 4.74
C GLY A 276 -10.61 24.88 4.49
N ILE A 277 -9.94 24.67 3.34
CA ILE A 277 -9.28 23.43 3.00
C ILE A 277 -7.79 23.72 2.71
N ASP A 278 -6.88 23.15 3.53
CA ASP A 278 -5.45 23.14 3.20
C ASP A 278 -5.10 21.82 2.52
N PHE A 279 -5.07 21.86 1.19
CA PHE A 279 -4.74 20.71 0.36
C PHE A 279 -3.52 21.01 -0.52
N ARG A 280 -2.40 20.40 -0.17
CA ARG A 280 -1.11 20.52 -0.87
C ARG A 280 -0.57 19.13 -1.15
N PRO A 281 -1.00 18.49 -2.25
CA PRO A 281 -0.52 17.16 -2.58
C PRO A 281 0.97 17.19 -2.92
N ASP A 282 1.69 16.16 -2.53
CA ASP A 282 3.03 15.90 -3.04
C ASP A 282 2.95 15.62 -4.55
N LEU A 283 3.79 16.30 -5.34
CA LEU A 283 3.77 16.20 -6.78
C LEU A 283 4.29 14.84 -7.32
N GLY A 284 4.96 14.05 -6.48
CA GLY A 284 5.41 12.69 -6.80
C GLY A 284 4.41 11.60 -6.40
N ALA A 285 3.48 11.92 -5.51
CA ALA A 285 2.58 10.94 -4.92
C ALA A 285 1.43 10.51 -5.87
N PRO A 286 0.95 9.26 -5.74
CA PRO A 286 -0.15 8.74 -6.55
C PRO A 286 -1.54 9.17 -6.07
N PHE A 287 -1.65 9.71 -4.88
CA PHE A 287 -2.88 10.17 -4.22
C PHE A 287 -2.57 11.23 -3.15
N GLY A 288 -3.60 11.86 -2.63
CA GLY A 288 -3.53 12.75 -1.49
C GLY A 288 -4.70 12.55 -0.54
N PHE A 289 -4.60 13.13 0.65
CA PHE A 289 -5.58 13.01 1.72
C PHE A 289 -6.07 14.39 2.14
N LEU A 290 -7.33 14.68 1.80
CA LEU A 290 -7.94 15.99 1.97
C LEU A 290 -8.82 15.97 3.22
N HIS A 291 -8.58 16.89 4.15
CA HIS A 291 -9.47 17.15 5.30
C HIS A 291 -10.49 18.23 4.96
N PHE A 292 -11.77 17.99 5.27
CA PHE A 292 -12.84 18.97 5.06
C PHE A 292 -13.79 19.09 6.28
N GLY A 293 -13.65 18.23 7.29
CA GLY A 293 -14.32 18.32 8.58
C GLY A 293 -15.79 17.90 8.62
N GLY A 294 -16.32 17.30 7.54
CA GLY A 294 -17.72 16.88 7.43
C GLY A 294 -17.91 15.36 7.40
N ASP A 295 -19.12 14.92 7.09
CA ASP A 295 -19.44 13.51 6.85
C ASP A 295 -18.86 13.05 5.51
N ASP A 296 -17.80 12.26 5.58
CA ASP A 296 -17.03 11.78 4.44
C ASP A 296 -17.76 10.69 3.65
N LEU A 297 -18.62 9.90 4.30
CA LEU A 297 -19.47 8.91 3.64
C LEU A 297 -20.56 9.61 2.81
N ALA A 298 -21.28 10.55 3.43
CA ALA A 298 -22.31 11.32 2.73
C ALA A 298 -21.75 12.15 1.57
N LEU A 299 -20.54 12.72 1.73
CA LEU A 299 -19.88 13.44 0.64
C LEU A 299 -19.48 12.52 -0.51
N ALA A 300 -18.95 11.33 -0.22
CA ALA A 300 -18.60 10.34 -1.24
C ALA A 300 -19.84 9.85 -2.01
N GLU A 301 -20.98 9.66 -1.33
CA GLU A 301 -22.25 9.31 -1.97
C GLU A 301 -22.75 10.41 -2.92
N ARG A 302 -22.68 11.68 -2.51
CA ARG A 302 -23.03 12.82 -3.37
C ARG A 302 -22.14 12.90 -4.60
N CYS A 303 -20.83 12.78 -4.42
CA CYS A 303 -19.89 12.74 -5.56
C CYS A 303 -20.22 11.59 -6.52
N ALA A 304 -20.54 10.41 -5.98
CA ALA A 304 -20.89 9.25 -6.79
C ALA A 304 -22.19 9.45 -7.58
N ALA A 305 -23.21 10.11 -6.99
CA ALA A 305 -24.45 10.47 -7.67
C ALA A 305 -24.21 11.42 -8.86
N GLU A 306 -23.17 12.25 -8.80
CA GLU A 306 -22.72 13.15 -9.88
C GLU A 306 -21.65 12.51 -10.79
N GLY A 307 -21.38 11.21 -10.64
CA GLY A 307 -20.48 10.44 -11.50
C GLY A 307 -19.00 10.44 -11.11
N ALA A 308 -18.63 10.97 -9.92
CA ALA A 308 -17.25 10.98 -9.44
C ALA A 308 -17.06 10.08 -8.22
N GLY A 309 -16.02 9.21 -8.24
CA GLY A 309 -15.69 8.33 -7.13
C GLY A 309 -14.55 8.90 -6.28
N VAL A 310 -14.76 8.99 -4.96
CA VAL A 310 -13.73 9.33 -3.96
C VAL A 310 -13.74 8.32 -2.82
N THR A 311 -12.63 8.16 -2.08
CA THR A 311 -12.57 7.19 -0.99
C THR A 311 -12.72 7.89 0.36
N PRO A 312 -13.75 7.54 1.16
CA PRO A 312 -13.94 8.07 2.51
C PRO A 312 -12.75 7.79 3.44
N GLY A 313 -12.39 8.78 4.23
CA GLY A 313 -11.32 8.67 5.24
C GLY A 313 -11.68 7.78 6.42
N SER A 314 -12.98 7.63 6.71
CA SER A 314 -13.49 6.70 7.72
C SER A 314 -13.01 5.27 7.53
N PHE A 315 -12.76 4.81 6.29
CA PHE A 315 -12.18 3.48 6.02
C PHE A 315 -10.72 3.34 6.42
N PHE A 316 -10.05 4.44 6.74
CA PHE A 316 -8.67 4.45 7.22
C PHE A 316 -8.59 4.81 8.72
N GLY A 317 -9.73 5.02 9.38
CA GLY A 317 -9.77 5.51 10.77
C GLY A 317 -9.63 7.04 10.91
N ALA A 318 -9.88 7.80 9.84
CA ALA A 318 -9.77 9.27 9.81
C ALA A 318 -11.06 9.91 9.22
N PRO A 319 -12.18 9.92 9.95
CA PRO A 319 -13.40 10.55 9.49
C PRO A 319 -13.19 12.04 9.17
N GLY A 320 -14.01 12.61 8.30
CA GLY A 320 -13.88 13.99 7.84
C GLY A 320 -12.77 14.22 6.81
N HIS A 321 -12.18 13.15 6.29
CA HIS A 321 -11.19 13.18 5.22
C HIS A 321 -11.65 12.42 3.98
N LEU A 322 -10.99 12.69 2.85
CA LEU A 322 -11.12 11.92 1.61
C LEU A 322 -9.74 11.56 1.06
N ARG A 323 -9.54 10.30 0.68
CA ARG A 323 -8.40 9.95 -0.18
C ARG A 323 -8.81 10.10 -1.64
N ILE A 324 -8.00 10.85 -2.38
CA ILE A 324 -8.18 11.20 -3.79
C ILE A 324 -6.97 10.70 -4.56
N ALA A 325 -7.16 9.76 -5.49
CA ALA A 325 -6.12 9.23 -6.34
C ALA A 325 -6.27 9.78 -7.77
N TRP A 326 -5.16 9.88 -8.51
CA TRP A 326 -5.13 10.60 -9.80
C TRP A 326 -4.26 9.93 -10.88
N LEU A 327 -4.11 8.61 -10.82
CA LEU A 327 -3.30 7.85 -11.79
C LEU A 327 -4.09 7.44 -13.04
N GLY A 328 -5.37 7.77 -13.11
CA GLY A 328 -6.25 7.47 -14.22
C GLY A 328 -6.01 8.34 -15.46
N ASP A 329 -6.97 8.33 -16.37
CA ASP A 329 -6.99 9.24 -17.53
C ASP A 329 -7.06 10.71 -17.06
N PRO A 330 -6.25 11.62 -17.61
CA PRO A 330 -6.19 13.03 -17.18
C PRO A 330 -7.52 13.79 -17.34
N GLU A 331 -8.29 13.55 -18.41
CA GLU A 331 -9.58 14.22 -18.63
C GLU A 331 -10.64 13.70 -17.66
N ALA A 332 -10.70 12.38 -17.46
CA ALA A 332 -11.55 11.77 -16.45
C ALA A 332 -11.21 12.25 -15.04
N THR A 333 -9.92 12.37 -14.74
CA THR A 333 -9.42 12.92 -13.46
C THR A 333 -9.87 14.38 -13.28
N ARG A 334 -9.72 15.22 -14.29
CA ARG A 334 -10.15 16.63 -14.24
C ARG A 334 -11.66 16.76 -14.02
N THR A 335 -12.45 15.96 -14.70
CA THR A 335 -13.92 15.94 -14.54
C THR A 335 -14.32 15.54 -13.14
N ALA A 336 -13.74 14.45 -12.60
CA ALA A 336 -14.02 14.02 -11.24
C ALA A 336 -13.61 15.05 -10.18
N LEU A 337 -12.45 15.70 -10.36
CA LEU A 337 -12.01 16.79 -9.46
C LEU A 337 -12.94 17.99 -9.50
N SER A 338 -13.53 18.31 -10.67
CA SER A 338 -14.53 19.38 -10.79
C SER A 338 -15.81 19.06 -10.04
N VAL A 339 -16.31 17.82 -10.13
CA VAL A 339 -17.45 17.33 -9.35
C VAL A 339 -17.17 17.43 -7.85
N LEU A 340 -16.02 16.91 -7.42
CA LEU A 340 -15.61 17.00 -6.02
C LEU A 340 -15.53 18.44 -5.51
N ARG A 341 -14.96 19.35 -6.30
CA ARG A 341 -14.91 20.79 -5.97
C ARG A 341 -16.30 21.36 -5.76
N GLY A 342 -17.25 21.07 -6.68
CA GLY A 342 -18.66 21.50 -6.56
C GLY A 342 -19.32 20.99 -5.29
N ALA A 343 -19.13 19.70 -4.98
CA ALA A 343 -19.66 19.07 -3.77
C ALA A 343 -19.06 19.65 -2.49
N LEU A 344 -17.77 20.02 -2.49
CA LEU A 344 -17.13 20.68 -1.34
C LEU A 344 -17.60 22.12 -1.14
N LEU A 345 -17.88 22.87 -2.20
CA LEU A 345 -18.38 24.25 -2.13
C LEU A 345 -19.85 24.31 -1.70
N SER A 346 -20.65 23.31 -2.05
CA SER A 346 -22.09 23.24 -1.71
C SER A 346 -22.38 22.57 -0.36
N ARG A 347 -21.34 22.26 0.46
CA ARG A 347 -21.53 21.70 1.80
C ARG A 347 -22.21 22.70 2.73
N PRO A 348 -23.12 22.25 3.62
CA PRO A 348 -23.59 23.10 4.70
C PRO A 348 -22.41 23.55 5.57
N ALA A 349 -22.51 24.79 6.10
CA ALA A 349 -21.50 25.38 6.98
C ALA A 349 -21.39 24.59 8.30
#